data_9b4f1e59e07d99da98fd4df80bf67e30
#
_entry.id   9b4f1e59e07d99da98fd4df80bf67e30
#
_cell.length_a   1.000
_cell.length_b   1.000
_cell.length_c   1.000
_cell.angle_alpha   90.00
_cell.angle_beta   90.00
_cell.angle_gamma   90.00
#
_symmetry.space_group_name_H-M   'P 1'
#
loop_
_entity.id
_entity.type
_entity.pdbx_description
1 polymer ?
#
loop_
_entity_poly.entity_id
_entity_poly.type
_entity_poly.pdbx_seq_one_letter_code
_entity_poly.pdbx_strand_id
1 'polypeptide(L)'
;MLNGKLPTKYQEFIHLSRYSRWLPKEGRRETWRETVTRYFDFFQEHLKQSCKYSLDKSLREELEDAVIHLKIMPSMRCLMTAGEALKRENIAGYNCSYVAVDRPQAFDEILYVLMNGTGVGFSVERQFVGNLPTVAEEFHPSDTTIVVQDSKMGWAKAFKELVAMLYHGQIPKWDLSKVRPAGAPLKTFGGRASGPEPLRRLFEFTKEIFQNAHGRKLSSIECHDIVCKTAEIVVVGGVRRSALISLSNLSDDRMRVAKSGQWWIDNGQRALANNSACYTCLLYTSDAADELRS
;
A
#
# COMPACT_ATOMS: atom_id res chain seq x y z
N MET A 1 -7.55 -10.28 -38.66
CA MET A 1 -8.35 -9.91 -37.48
C MET A 1 -7.94 -10.81 -36.34
N LEU A 2 -7.49 -10.24 -35.23
CA LEU A 2 -7.13 -10.99 -34.02
C LEU A 2 -8.43 -11.52 -33.39
N ASN A 3 -8.75 -12.76 -33.58
CA ASN A 3 -10.00 -13.44 -33.13
C ASN A 3 -10.11 -13.50 -31.58
N GLY A 4 -9.89 -12.35 -30.88
CA GLY A 4 -9.85 -12.24 -29.43
C GLY A 4 -8.63 -12.90 -28.77
N LYS A 5 -7.61 -13.27 -29.56
CA LYS A 5 -6.30 -13.74 -29.07
C LYS A 5 -5.32 -12.58 -29.07
N LEU A 6 -4.43 -12.62 -28.08
CA LEU A 6 -3.33 -11.65 -28.02
C LEU A 6 -2.29 -11.93 -29.12
N PRO A 7 -1.61 -10.88 -29.64
CA PRO A 7 -0.75 -11.02 -30.82
C PRO A 7 0.46 -11.93 -30.62
N THR A 8 1.01 -11.98 -29.40
CA THR A 8 2.25 -12.70 -29.13
C THR A 8 2.12 -13.65 -27.91
N LYS A 9 2.93 -14.70 -27.90
CA LYS A 9 3.05 -15.62 -26.76
C LYS A 9 3.44 -14.93 -25.46
N TYR A 10 4.25 -13.88 -25.54
CA TYR A 10 4.64 -13.09 -24.38
C TYR A 10 3.46 -12.32 -23.80
N GLN A 11 2.62 -11.71 -24.62
CA GLN A 11 1.40 -11.03 -24.17
C GLN A 11 0.40 -12.04 -23.58
N GLU A 12 0.24 -13.22 -24.16
CA GLU A 12 -0.56 -14.30 -23.58
C GLU A 12 -0.06 -14.69 -22.19
N PHE A 13 1.25 -14.88 -22.04
CA PHE A 13 1.87 -15.20 -20.75
C PHE A 13 1.63 -14.09 -19.70
N ILE A 14 1.84 -12.84 -20.08
CA ILE A 14 1.59 -11.70 -19.17
C ILE A 14 0.12 -11.63 -18.78
N HIS A 15 -0.80 -11.79 -19.73
CA HIS A 15 -2.23 -11.83 -19.44
C HIS A 15 -2.57 -12.94 -18.46
N LEU A 16 -2.19 -14.16 -18.74
CA LEU A 16 -2.48 -15.31 -17.90
C LEU A 16 -1.87 -15.19 -16.49
N SER A 17 -0.66 -14.64 -16.38
CA SER A 17 0.04 -14.54 -15.10
C SER A 17 -0.42 -13.35 -14.24
N ARG A 18 -0.96 -12.26 -14.83
CA ARG A 18 -1.23 -11.00 -14.12
C ARG A 18 -2.69 -10.57 -14.11
N TYR A 19 -3.45 -10.79 -15.19
CA TYR A 19 -4.77 -10.21 -15.38
C TYR A 19 -5.89 -11.23 -15.33
N SER A 20 -5.64 -12.43 -15.83
CA SER A 20 -6.61 -13.50 -15.97
C SER A 20 -7.00 -14.10 -14.63
N ARG A 21 -8.29 -14.20 -14.34
CA ARG A 21 -8.80 -14.82 -13.14
C ARG A 21 -8.99 -16.33 -13.34
N TRP A 22 -8.89 -17.06 -12.24
CA TRP A 22 -9.21 -18.47 -12.21
C TRP A 22 -10.73 -18.66 -12.18
N LEU A 23 -11.23 -19.48 -13.07
CA LEU A 23 -12.64 -19.88 -13.16
C LEU A 23 -12.80 -21.28 -12.55
N PRO A 24 -13.21 -21.41 -11.27
CA PRO A 24 -13.20 -22.69 -10.55
C PRO A 24 -14.12 -23.73 -11.19
N LYS A 25 -15.26 -23.30 -11.74
CA LYS A 25 -16.23 -24.18 -12.39
C LYS A 25 -15.72 -24.79 -13.70
N GLU A 26 -14.83 -24.09 -14.38
CA GLU A 26 -14.29 -24.50 -15.69
C GLU A 26 -12.88 -25.09 -15.59
N GLY A 27 -12.24 -25.01 -14.40
CA GLY A 27 -10.89 -25.52 -14.18
C GLY A 27 -9.81 -24.82 -15.00
N ARG A 28 -10.06 -23.57 -15.44
CA ARG A 28 -9.13 -22.78 -16.28
C ARG A 28 -9.08 -21.31 -15.85
N ARG A 29 -8.18 -20.57 -16.47
CA ARG A 29 -8.14 -19.10 -16.37
C ARG A 29 -9.00 -18.46 -17.47
N GLU A 30 -9.41 -17.21 -17.22
CA GLU A 30 -10.08 -16.35 -18.22
C GLU A 30 -9.25 -16.21 -19.48
N THR A 31 -9.92 -16.18 -20.62
CA THR A 31 -9.38 -15.70 -21.89
C THR A 31 -9.23 -14.17 -21.86
N TRP A 32 -8.50 -13.61 -22.82
CA TRP A 32 -8.37 -12.15 -22.96
C TRP A 32 -9.74 -11.48 -23.15
N ARG A 33 -10.59 -12.02 -23.99
CA ARG A 33 -11.96 -11.51 -24.18
C ARG A 33 -12.77 -11.53 -22.89
N GLU A 34 -12.75 -12.61 -22.14
CA GLU A 34 -13.47 -12.71 -20.86
C GLU A 34 -12.96 -11.70 -19.83
N THR A 35 -11.65 -11.45 -19.80
CA THR A 35 -11.06 -10.40 -18.93
C THR A 35 -11.56 -9.01 -19.31
N VAL A 36 -11.63 -8.69 -20.60
CA VAL A 36 -12.13 -7.40 -21.10
C VAL A 36 -13.64 -7.28 -20.82
N THR A 37 -14.43 -8.30 -21.12
CA THR A 37 -15.87 -8.28 -20.84
C THR A 37 -16.15 -8.08 -19.34
N ARG A 38 -15.42 -8.79 -18.44
CA ARG A 38 -15.54 -8.59 -16.99
C ARG A 38 -15.24 -7.14 -16.56
N TYR A 39 -14.27 -6.51 -17.21
CA TYR A 39 -13.96 -5.10 -16.95
C TYR A 39 -15.15 -4.20 -17.30
N PHE A 40 -15.71 -4.33 -18.49
CA PHE A 40 -16.83 -3.51 -18.94
C PHE A 40 -18.12 -3.80 -18.16
N ASP A 41 -18.40 -5.07 -17.82
CA ASP A 41 -19.54 -5.43 -16.98
C ASP A 41 -19.50 -4.74 -15.63
N PHE A 42 -18.33 -4.78 -14.98
CA PHE A 42 -18.14 -4.11 -13.69
C PHE A 42 -18.37 -2.60 -13.80
N PHE A 43 -17.74 -1.92 -14.77
CA PHE A 43 -17.84 -0.47 -14.87
C PHE A 43 -19.23 -0.03 -15.33
N GLN A 44 -19.91 -0.76 -16.18
CA GLN A 44 -21.29 -0.46 -16.56
C GLN A 44 -22.22 -0.54 -15.34
N GLU A 45 -22.08 -1.59 -14.53
CA GLU A 45 -22.85 -1.72 -13.28
C GLU A 45 -22.53 -0.59 -12.30
N HIS A 46 -21.24 -0.28 -12.12
CA HIS A 46 -20.79 0.78 -11.23
C HIS A 46 -21.28 2.16 -11.65
N LEU A 47 -21.19 2.52 -12.93
CA LEU A 47 -21.70 3.78 -13.48
C LEU A 47 -23.21 3.92 -13.27
N LYS A 48 -23.96 2.85 -13.50
CA LYS A 48 -25.42 2.83 -13.29
C LYS A 48 -25.78 3.05 -11.81
N GLN A 49 -25.07 2.39 -10.89
CA GLN A 49 -25.37 2.46 -9.45
C GLN A 49 -24.88 3.77 -8.84
N SER A 50 -23.67 4.21 -9.13
CA SER A 50 -23.00 5.34 -8.45
C SER A 50 -23.26 6.66 -9.14
N CYS A 51 -23.35 6.69 -10.47
CA CYS A 51 -23.45 7.91 -11.26
C CYS A 51 -24.83 8.10 -11.93
N LYS A 52 -25.74 7.12 -11.79
CA LYS A 52 -27.03 7.09 -12.49
C LYS A 52 -26.88 7.17 -14.04
N TYR A 53 -25.72 6.79 -14.54
CA TYR A 53 -25.38 6.81 -15.96
C TYR A 53 -25.42 5.40 -16.53
N SER A 54 -26.13 5.23 -17.65
CA SER A 54 -26.15 3.97 -18.40
C SER A 54 -25.32 4.15 -19.67
N LEU A 55 -24.27 3.35 -19.80
CA LEU A 55 -23.45 3.33 -20.98
C LEU A 55 -24.27 2.83 -22.16
N ASP A 56 -24.29 3.55 -23.27
CA ASP A 56 -24.96 3.11 -24.49
C ASP A 56 -24.35 1.80 -25.02
N LYS A 57 -25.21 0.95 -25.54
CA LYS A 57 -24.80 -0.39 -26.01
C LYS A 57 -23.80 -0.29 -27.18
N SER A 58 -24.03 0.61 -28.11
CA SER A 58 -23.16 0.80 -29.27
C SER A 58 -21.77 1.30 -28.85
N LEU A 59 -21.73 2.31 -27.96
CA LEU A 59 -20.49 2.81 -27.40
C LEU A 59 -19.74 1.76 -26.59
N ARG A 60 -20.46 0.95 -25.80
CA ARG A 60 -19.83 -0.15 -25.08
C ARG A 60 -19.17 -1.16 -26.01
N GLU A 61 -19.88 -1.59 -27.06
CA GLU A 61 -19.36 -2.55 -28.06
C GLU A 61 -18.13 -1.99 -28.77
N GLU A 62 -18.12 -0.72 -29.15
CA GLU A 62 -17.00 -0.04 -29.77
C GLU A 62 -15.76 0.00 -28.84
N LEU A 63 -15.96 0.40 -27.58
CA LEU A 63 -14.88 0.45 -26.58
C LEU A 63 -14.34 -0.95 -26.25
N GLU A 64 -15.21 -1.94 -26.11
CA GLU A 64 -14.82 -3.33 -25.85
C GLU A 64 -13.99 -3.88 -27.03
N ASP A 65 -14.42 -3.64 -28.26
CA ASP A 65 -13.68 -4.02 -29.47
C ASP A 65 -12.31 -3.35 -29.53
N ALA A 66 -12.25 -2.04 -29.23
CA ALA A 66 -11.00 -1.30 -29.22
C ALA A 66 -9.99 -1.85 -28.20
N VAL A 67 -10.46 -2.27 -27.01
CA VAL A 67 -9.59 -2.91 -25.99
C VAL A 67 -9.20 -4.32 -26.42
N ILE A 68 -10.13 -5.13 -26.95
CA ILE A 68 -9.85 -6.50 -27.42
C ILE A 68 -8.74 -6.48 -28.48
N HIS A 69 -8.79 -5.52 -29.40
CA HIS A 69 -7.83 -5.37 -30.48
C HIS A 69 -6.60 -4.53 -30.10
N LEU A 70 -6.43 -4.16 -28.84
CA LEU A 70 -5.29 -3.38 -28.33
C LEU A 70 -5.13 -1.99 -28.98
N LYS A 71 -6.20 -1.42 -29.54
CA LYS A 71 -6.20 -0.04 -30.04
C LYS A 71 -6.11 0.97 -28.90
N ILE A 72 -6.75 0.66 -27.78
CA ILE A 72 -6.67 1.38 -26.51
C ILE A 72 -6.43 0.39 -25.36
N MET A 73 -5.88 0.87 -24.26
CA MET A 73 -5.68 0.07 -23.06
C MET A 73 -6.21 0.84 -21.86
N PRO A 74 -7.17 0.30 -21.09
CA PRO A 74 -7.62 0.90 -19.85
C PRO A 74 -6.55 0.78 -18.76
N SER A 75 -6.80 1.37 -17.59
CA SER A 75 -5.94 1.17 -16.43
C SER A 75 -5.69 -0.31 -16.21
N MET A 76 -4.42 -0.70 -16.27
CA MET A 76 -4.01 -2.10 -16.05
C MET A 76 -4.45 -2.60 -14.67
N ARG A 77 -4.44 -1.73 -13.69
CA ARG A 77 -4.90 -2.05 -12.34
C ARG A 77 -6.39 -2.34 -12.31
N CYS A 78 -7.20 -1.48 -12.92
CA CYS A 78 -8.65 -1.71 -13.03
C CYS A 78 -8.96 -2.96 -13.85
N LEU A 79 -8.25 -3.21 -14.94
CA LEU A 79 -8.41 -4.43 -15.73
C LEU A 79 -8.13 -5.71 -14.90
N MET A 80 -7.13 -5.67 -14.02
CA MET A 80 -6.81 -6.76 -13.11
C MET A 80 -7.85 -6.93 -12.00
N THR A 81 -8.36 -5.83 -11.43
CA THR A 81 -9.14 -5.84 -10.18
C THR A 81 -10.65 -5.70 -10.38
N ALA A 82 -11.12 -5.32 -11.59
CA ALA A 82 -12.55 -5.21 -11.89
C ALA A 82 -13.33 -6.45 -11.47
N GLY A 83 -14.54 -6.25 -10.94
CA GLY A 83 -15.38 -7.27 -10.32
C GLY A 83 -15.26 -7.28 -8.79
N GLU A 84 -15.22 -8.45 -8.17
CA GLU A 84 -15.32 -8.62 -6.71
C GLU A 84 -14.30 -7.83 -5.88
N ALA A 85 -13.08 -7.62 -6.39
CA ALA A 85 -12.06 -6.87 -5.67
C ALA A 85 -12.43 -5.39 -5.57
N LEU A 86 -12.84 -4.76 -6.68
CA LEU A 86 -13.27 -3.35 -6.69
C LEU A 86 -14.64 -3.15 -6.04
N LYS A 87 -15.55 -4.14 -6.08
CA LYS A 87 -16.82 -4.08 -5.34
C LYS A 87 -16.60 -3.99 -3.82
N ARG A 88 -15.57 -4.67 -3.32
CA ARG A 88 -15.23 -4.66 -1.89
C ARG A 88 -14.45 -3.43 -1.47
N GLU A 89 -13.54 -2.96 -2.32
CA GLU A 89 -12.60 -1.90 -1.97
C GLU A 89 -12.10 -1.16 -3.21
N ASN A 90 -12.54 0.08 -3.38
CA ASN A 90 -12.18 0.92 -4.52
C ASN A 90 -10.68 1.26 -4.58
N ILE A 91 -9.99 1.30 -3.44
CA ILE A 91 -8.54 1.55 -3.36
C ILE A 91 -7.77 0.54 -4.22
N ALA A 92 -8.27 -0.68 -4.35
CA ALA A 92 -7.65 -1.70 -5.19
C ALA A 92 -7.53 -1.32 -6.69
N GLY A 93 -8.28 -0.33 -7.14
CA GLY A 93 -8.22 0.23 -8.51
C GLY A 93 -7.09 1.22 -8.75
N TYR A 94 -6.44 1.71 -7.70
CA TYR A 94 -5.38 2.71 -7.80
C TYR A 94 -4.00 2.08 -7.70
N ASN A 95 -3.06 2.57 -8.52
CA ASN A 95 -1.66 2.14 -8.46
C ASN A 95 -0.88 2.86 -7.37
N CYS A 96 -1.12 4.14 -7.19
CA CYS A 96 -0.35 5.03 -6.33
C CYS A 96 -1.28 5.90 -5.50
N SER A 97 -0.78 6.31 -4.35
CA SER A 97 -1.41 7.22 -3.41
C SER A 97 -0.35 8.08 -2.73
N TYR A 98 -0.79 9.08 -2.00
CA TYR A 98 0.07 9.93 -1.19
C TYR A 98 -0.57 10.15 0.18
N VAL A 99 0.27 10.12 1.23
CA VAL A 99 -0.13 10.42 2.62
C VAL A 99 0.95 11.27 3.27
N ALA A 100 0.58 12.44 3.81
CA ALA A 100 1.45 13.18 4.71
C ALA A 100 1.41 12.55 6.11
N VAL A 101 2.57 12.40 6.76
CA VAL A 101 2.64 11.90 8.15
C VAL A 101 2.49 13.10 9.09
N ASP A 102 1.28 13.63 9.16
CA ASP A 102 0.91 14.84 9.91
C ASP A 102 -0.03 14.56 11.09
N ARG A 103 -0.48 13.33 11.23
CA ARG A 103 -1.40 12.85 12.27
C ARG A 103 -1.15 11.37 12.57
N PRO A 104 -1.47 10.90 13.80
CA PRO A 104 -1.26 9.49 14.17
C PRO A 104 -1.93 8.48 13.23
N GLN A 105 -3.09 8.83 12.68
CA GLN A 105 -3.84 7.96 11.76
C GLN A 105 -3.11 7.71 10.41
N ALA A 106 -2.14 8.54 10.05
CA ALA A 106 -1.37 8.33 8.82
C ALA A 106 -0.70 6.94 8.78
N PHE A 107 -0.29 6.40 9.91
CA PHE A 107 0.37 5.09 9.97
C PHE A 107 -0.57 3.93 9.63
N ASP A 108 -1.78 3.92 10.17
CA ASP A 108 -2.77 2.87 9.88
C ASP A 108 -3.41 3.04 8.50
N GLU A 109 -3.57 4.26 8.02
CA GLU A 109 -4.01 4.56 6.65
C GLU A 109 -3.00 4.00 5.62
N ILE A 110 -1.69 4.24 5.83
CA ILE A 110 -0.63 3.69 4.97
C ILE A 110 -0.67 2.16 4.98
N LEU A 111 -0.80 1.53 6.14
CA LEU A 111 -0.95 0.07 6.25
C LEU A 111 -2.13 -0.41 5.41
N TYR A 112 -3.29 0.21 5.58
CA TYR A 112 -4.51 -0.19 4.87
C TYR A 112 -4.39 -0.06 3.35
N VAL A 113 -3.84 1.06 2.89
CA VAL A 113 -3.62 1.32 1.46
C VAL A 113 -2.64 0.31 0.85
N LEU A 114 -1.51 0.06 1.52
CA LEU A 114 -0.54 -0.95 1.09
C LEU A 114 -1.14 -2.35 1.02
N MET A 115 -1.97 -2.75 2.00
CA MET A 115 -2.67 -4.04 2.01
C MET A 115 -3.68 -4.19 0.85
N ASN A 116 -4.11 -3.09 0.26
CA ASN A 116 -4.90 -3.07 -0.98
C ASN A 116 -4.03 -3.12 -2.25
N GLY A 117 -2.72 -3.20 -2.09
CA GLY A 117 -1.75 -3.34 -3.17
C GLY A 117 -1.47 -2.03 -3.89
N THR A 118 -1.84 -0.89 -3.34
CA THR A 118 -1.55 0.44 -3.85
C THR A 118 -0.22 0.92 -3.28
N GLY A 119 0.67 1.45 -4.10
CA GLY A 119 1.91 2.07 -3.65
C GLY A 119 1.63 3.39 -2.93
N VAL A 120 2.47 3.73 -1.95
CA VAL A 120 2.29 4.95 -1.15
C VAL A 120 3.53 5.83 -1.24
N GLY A 121 3.36 7.06 -1.74
CA GLY A 121 4.25 8.17 -1.45
C GLY A 121 3.90 8.73 -0.06
N PHE A 122 4.86 8.85 0.83
CA PHE A 122 4.60 9.43 2.14
C PHE A 122 5.61 10.53 2.46
N SER A 123 5.14 11.61 3.08
CA SER A 123 6.01 12.70 3.47
C SER A 123 6.29 12.70 4.96
N VAL A 124 7.58 12.75 5.28
CA VAL A 124 8.10 13.01 6.63
C VAL A 124 8.80 14.36 6.73
N GLU A 125 8.39 15.30 5.85
CA GLU A 125 8.89 16.68 5.91
C GLU A 125 8.51 17.35 7.23
N ARG A 126 9.34 18.28 7.71
CA ARG A 126 9.20 18.92 9.03
C ARG A 126 7.83 19.58 9.23
N GLN A 127 7.27 20.19 8.19
CA GLN A 127 5.96 20.84 8.24
C GLN A 127 4.82 19.85 8.51
N PHE A 128 4.98 18.59 8.19
CA PHE A 128 4.00 17.53 8.45
C PHE A 128 4.27 16.84 9.79
N VAL A 129 5.46 16.29 9.98
CA VAL A 129 5.83 15.59 11.22
C VAL A 129 5.73 16.51 12.44
N GLY A 130 5.97 17.82 12.25
CA GLY A 130 5.79 18.83 13.30
C GLY A 130 4.36 18.95 13.84
N ASN A 131 3.34 18.45 13.11
CA ASN A 131 1.94 18.44 13.56
C ASN A 131 1.60 17.22 14.44
N LEU A 132 2.47 16.21 14.48
CA LEU A 132 2.25 15.06 15.36
C LEU A 132 2.24 15.49 16.82
N PRO A 133 1.45 14.84 17.69
CA PRO A 133 1.47 15.10 19.12
C PRO A 133 2.81 14.71 19.73
N THR A 134 3.10 15.26 20.89
CA THR A 134 4.24 14.84 21.74
C THR A 134 3.93 13.45 22.29
N VAL A 135 4.93 12.57 22.26
CA VAL A 135 4.85 11.25 22.87
C VAL A 135 4.86 11.41 24.40
N ALA A 136 4.11 10.57 25.10
CA ALA A 136 4.05 10.60 26.55
C ALA A 136 5.45 10.52 27.19
N GLU A 137 5.62 11.17 28.35
CA GLU A 137 6.89 11.15 29.09
C GLU A 137 7.14 9.79 29.75
N GLU A 138 6.07 9.14 30.21
CA GLU A 138 6.13 7.84 30.89
C GLU A 138 5.25 6.81 30.22
N PHE A 139 5.68 5.56 30.29
CA PHE A 139 4.96 4.41 29.74
C PHE A 139 4.60 3.41 30.82
N HIS A 140 3.33 3.05 30.88
CA HIS A 140 2.81 2.08 31.85
C HIS A 140 2.11 0.92 31.13
N PRO A 141 2.27 -0.33 31.62
CA PRO A 141 1.49 -1.45 31.14
C PRO A 141 -0.01 -1.18 31.31
N SER A 142 -0.79 -1.48 30.29
CA SER A 142 -2.26 -1.39 30.31
C SER A 142 -2.87 -2.78 30.42
N ASP A 143 -4.03 -2.88 31.07
CA ASP A 143 -4.83 -4.11 31.08
C ASP A 143 -5.59 -4.34 29.78
N THR A 144 -5.62 -3.34 28.91
CA THR A 144 -6.26 -3.44 27.59
C THR A 144 -5.56 -4.45 26.71
N THR A 145 -6.33 -5.35 26.10
CA THR A 145 -5.83 -6.30 25.10
C THR A 145 -6.42 -5.97 23.72
N ILE A 146 -5.57 -5.62 22.77
CA ILE A 146 -5.95 -5.39 21.38
C ILE A 146 -6.16 -6.75 20.70
N VAL A 147 -7.41 -7.09 20.38
CA VAL A 147 -7.75 -8.35 19.69
C VAL A 147 -7.79 -8.11 18.19
N VAL A 148 -6.82 -8.67 17.46
CA VAL A 148 -6.69 -8.45 16.03
C VAL A 148 -7.61 -9.36 15.23
N GLN A 149 -8.47 -8.77 14.40
CA GLN A 149 -9.33 -9.52 13.48
C GLN A 149 -8.56 -9.90 12.20
N ASP A 150 -8.86 -11.08 11.64
CA ASP A 150 -8.22 -11.61 10.43
C ASP A 150 -8.73 -10.95 9.14
N SER A 151 -8.50 -9.65 9.03
CA SER A 151 -8.86 -8.85 7.86
C SER A 151 -7.94 -7.63 7.73
N LYS A 152 -7.84 -7.06 6.52
CA LYS A 152 -7.07 -5.83 6.26
C LYS A 152 -7.50 -4.70 7.21
N MET A 153 -8.81 -4.48 7.32
CA MET A 153 -9.38 -3.49 8.22
C MET A 153 -9.09 -3.81 9.69
N GLY A 154 -9.12 -5.10 10.07
CA GLY A 154 -8.81 -5.54 11.42
C GLY A 154 -7.36 -5.24 11.81
N TRP A 155 -6.42 -5.46 10.90
CA TRP A 155 -5.01 -5.13 11.12
C TRP A 155 -4.79 -3.62 11.23
N ALA A 156 -5.39 -2.83 10.32
CA ALA A 156 -5.29 -1.38 10.36
C ALA A 156 -5.90 -0.79 11.65
N LYS A 157 -7.09 -1.26 12.07
CA LYS A 157 -7.71 -0.83 13.33
C LYS A 157 -6.86 -1.17 14.54
N ALA A 158 -6.30 -2.38 14.60
CA ALA A 158 -5.43 -2.79 15.71
C ALA A 158 -4.15 -1.93 15.76
N PHE A 159 -3.56 -1.61 14.62
CA PHE A 159 -2.41 -0.74 14.56
C PHE A 159 -2.74 0.70 14.95
N LYS A 160 -3.88 1.23 14.52
CA LYS A 160 -4.41 2.52 14.96
C LYS A 160 -4.57 2.58 16.48
N GLU A 161 -5.17 1.55 17.07
CA GLU A 161 -5.39 1.46 18.51
C GLU A 161 -4.06 1.42 19.28
N LEU A 162 -3.09 0.61 18.81
CA LEU A 162 -1.74 0.58 19.37
C LEU A 162 -1.09 1.97 19.36
N VAL A 163 -1.06 2.65 18.21
CA VAL A 163 -0.44 3.98 18.07
C VAL A 163 -1.13 5.01 18.98
N ALA A 164 -2.46 4.98 19.04
CA ALA A 164 -3.22 5.88 19.93
C ALA A 164 -2.86 5.63 21.40
N MET A 165 -2.80 4.38 21.84
CA MET A 165 -2.45 4.04 23.22
C MET A 165 -1.01 4.45 23.56
N LEU A 166 -0.07 4.25 22.65
CA LEU A 166 1.33 4.64 22.84
C LEU A 166 1.49 6.16 22.99
N TYR A 167 0.73 6.96 22.23
CA TYR A 167 0.73 8.43 22.43
C TYR A 167 0.23 8.85 23.82
N HIS A 168 -0.62 8.02 24.46
CA HIS A 168 -1.09 8.25 25.83
C HIS A 168 -0.24 7.54 26.91
N GLY A 169 0.92 7.02 26.56
CA GLY A 169 1.83 6.34 27.49
C GLY A 169 1.33 4.96 27.95
N GLN A 170 0.38 4.38 27.25
CA GLN A 170 -0.17 3.07 27.59
C GLN A 170 0.43 1.98 26.71
N ILE A 171 0.96 0.92 27.29
CA ILE A 171 1.47 -0.27 26.61
C ILE A 171 0.41 -1.37 26.69
N PRO A 172 -0.39 -1.60 25.62
CA PRO A 172 -1.40 -2.66 25.62
C PRO A 172 -0.77 -4.04 25.45
N LYS A 173 -1.54 -5.05 25.81
CA LYS A 173 -1.33 -6.43 25.35
C LYS A 173 -1.98 -6.58 23.96
N TRP A 174 -1.55 -7.57 23.17
CA TRP A 174 -2.20 -7.90 21.90
C TRP A 174 -2.45 -9.39 21.77
N ASP A 175 -3.61 -9.71 21.22
CA ASP A 175 -4.03 -11.07 20.91
C ASP A 175 -4.13 -11.25 19.40
N LEU A 176 -3.27 -12.09 18.83
CA LEU A 176 -3.18 -12.43 17.43
C LEU A 176 -3.77 -13.81 17.10
N SER A 177 -4.43 -14.47 18.07
CA SER A 177 -4.93 -15.84 17.93
C SER A 177 -5.94 -16.01 16.80
N LYS A 178 -6.69 -14.95 16.48
CA LYS A 178 -7.66 -14.96 15.39
C LYS A 178 -7.05 -14.80 13.99
N VAL A 179 -5.77 -14.39 13.90
CA VAL A 179 -5.09 -14.22 12.61
C VAL A 179 -4.75 -15.60 12.04
N ARG A 180 -5.12 -15.82 10.77
CA ARG A 180 -4.87 -17.09 10.10
C ARG A 180 -3.38 -17.45 10.08
N PRO A 181 -3.05 -18.75 10.12
CA PRO A 181 -1.66 -19.19 10.12
C PRO A 181 -0.94 -18.89 8.79
N ALA A 182 0.37 -18.85 8.85
CA ALA A 182 1.21 -18.73 7.67
C ALA A 182 0.92 -19.85 6.66
N GLY A 183 0.92 -19.50 5.37
CA GLY A 183 0.66 -20.44 4.28
C GLY A 183 -0.82 -20.61 3.93
N ALA A 184 -1.77 -20.14 4.71
CA ALA A 184 -3.20 -20.19 4.39
C ALA A 184 -3.50 -19.41 3.08
N PRO A 185 -4.41 -19.92 2.21
CA PRO A 185 -4.71 -19.27 0.94
C PRO A 185 -5.41 -17.92 1.13
N LEU A 186 -5.02 -16.93 0.32
CA LEU A 186 -5.66 -15.62 0.26
C LEU A 186 -6.77 -15.62 -0.81
N LYS A 187 -8.01 -15.23 -0.42
CA LYS A 187 -9.19 -15.35 -1.27
C LYS A 187 -9.32 -14.26 -2.35
N THR A 188 -8.75 -13.06 -2.14
CA THR A 188 -9.06 -11.89 -2.99
C THR A 188 -8.07 -11.72 -4.14
N PHE A 189 -6.78 -11.82 -3.88
CA PHE A 189 -5.72 -11.59 -4.88
C PHE A 189 -4.90 -12.85 -5.19
N GLY A 190 -5.21 -13.96 -4.54
CA GLY A 190 -4.36 -15.15 -4.55
C GLY A 190 -3.12 -14.96 -3.66
N GLY A 191 -2.27 -15.98 -3.59
CA GLY A 191 -1.10 -16.00 -2.71
C GLY A 191 -1.39 -16.66 -1.36
N ARG A 192 -0.42 -16.57 -0.45
CA ARG A 192 -0.48 -17.20 0.87
C ARG A 192 -0.32 -16.17 1.98
N ALA A 193 -1.00 -16.41 3.10
CA ALA A 193 -0.92 -15.55 4.29
C ALA A 193 0.47 -15.64 4.94
N SER A 194 0.90 -14.53 5.52
CA SER A 194 2.16 -14.44 6.29
C SER A 194 2.06 -14.97 7.72
N GLY A 195 0.83 -15.16 8.20
CA GLY A 195 0.59 -15.46 9.61
C GLY A 195 0.67 -14.22 10.52
N PRO A 196 0.59 -14.40 11.84
CA PRO A 196 0.55 -13.30 12.81
C PRO A 196 1.92 -12.68 13.11
N GLU A 197 3.02 -13.39 12.85
CA GLU A 197 4.36 -12.99 13.29
C GLU A 197 4.84 -11.64 12.71
N PRO A 198 4.65 -11.32 11.43
CA PRO A 198 5.04 -10.00 10.91
C PRO A 198 4.31 -8.85 11.62
N LEU A 199 3.04 -9.02 11.94
CA LEU A 199 2.27 -8.00 12.66
C LEU A 199 2.76 -7.84 14.10
N ARG A 200 3.12 -8.93 14.78
CA ARG A 200 3.75 -8.89 16.10
C ARG A 200 5.01 -8.03 16.08
N ARG A 201 5.89 -8.28 15.11
CA ARG A 201 7.14 -7.52 14.94
C ARG A 201 6.89 -6.04 14.66
N LEU A 202 5.85 -5.69 13.91
CA LEU A 202 5.47 -4.29 13.71
C LEU A 202 5.07 -3.64 15.03
N PHE A 203 4.26 -4.32 15.84
CA PHE A 203 3.79 -3.79 17.13
C PHE A 203 4.95 -3.59 18.10
N GLU A 204 5.83 -4.57 18.23
CA GLU A 204 7.03 -4.49 19.08
C GLU A 204 7.95 -3.36 18.63
N PHE A 205 8.25 -3.29 17.34
CA PHE A 205 9.09 -2.23 16.75
C PHE A 205 8.50 -0.83 16.98
N THR A 206 7.19 -0.67 16.76
CA THR A 206 6.53 0.62 16.99
C THR A 206 6.58 1.01 18.47
N LYS A 207 6.31 0.07 19.37
CA LYS A 207 6.43 0.29 20.82
C LYS A 207 7.83 0.79 21.20
N GLU A 208 8.88 0.14 20.73
CA GLU A 208 10.26 0.52 21.00
C GLU A 208 10.59 1.93 20.52
N ILE A 209 10.17 2.31 19.30
CA ILE A 209 10.35 3.68 18.79
C ILE A 209 9.66 4.70 19.68
N PHE A 210 8.42 4.44 20.09
CA PHE A 210 7.69 5.35 20.96
C PHE A 210 8.34 5.48 22.35
N GLN A 211 8.79 4.40 22.94
CA GLN A 211 9.50 4.44 24.22
C GLN A 211 10.81 5.25 24.13
N ASN A 212 11.54 5.13 23.02
CA ASN A 212 12.75 5.91 22.76
C ASN A 212 12.46 7.40 22.49
N ALA A 213 11.23 7.73 22.10
CA ALA A 213 10.80 9.09 21.79
C ALA A 213 10.06 9.77 22.96
N HIS A 214 10.11 9.20 24.17
CA HIS A 214 9.40 9.74 25.34
C HIS A 214 9.66 11.24 25.56
N GLY A 215 8.61 11.98 25.92
CA GLY A 215 8.67 13.41 26.18
C GLY A 215 8.92 14.32 24.98
N ARG A 216 9.04 13.79 23.75
CA ARG A 216 9.27 14.57 22.54
C ARG A 216 8.39 14.09 21.37
N LYS A 217 8.38 14.84 20.30
CA LYS A 217 7.76 14.39 19.04
C LYS A 217 8.61 13.34 18.35
N LEU A 218 7.95 12.47 17.59
CA LEU A 218 8.64 11.57 16.66
C LEU A 218 9.44 12.40 15.65
N SER A 219 10.66 12.00 15.37
CA SER A 219 11.50 12.59 14.33
C SER A 219 11.11 12.06 12.94
N SER A 220 11.58 12.74 11.88
CA SER A 220 11.38 12.31 10.49
C SER A 220 11.82 10.87 10.23
N ILE A 221 13.01 10.49 10.75
CA ILE A 221 13.55 9.15 10.56
C ILE A 221 12.76 8.08 11.35
N GLU A 222 12.26 8.38 12.54
CA GLU A 222 11.42 7.46 13.30
C GLU A 222 10.08 7.23 12.60
N CYS A 223 9.45 8.29 12.09
CA CYS A 223 8.25 8.16 11.26
C CYS A 223 8.51 7.34 9.99
N HIS A 224 9.63 7.61 9.30
CA HIS A 224 10.07 6.85 8.15
C HIS A 224 10.23 5.36 8.46
N ASP A 225 10.88 5.03 9.58
CA ASP A 225 11.16 3.65 9.96
C ASP A 225 9.89 2.88 10.33
N ILE A 226 8.91 3.51 11.01
CA ILE A 226 7.59 2.91 11.27
C ILE A 226 6.88 2.60 9.95
N VAL A 227 6.87 3.54 8.99
CA VAL A 227 6.22 3.33 7.69
C VAL A 227 6.94 2.22 6.89
N CYS A 228 8.26 2.19 6.89
CA CYS A 228 9.02 1.11 6.26
C CYS A 228 8.72 -0.26 6.89
N LYS A 229 8.62 -0.31 8.22
CA LYS A 229 8.25 -1.54 8.93
C LYS A 229 6.83 -2.00 8.60
N THR A 230 5.91 -1.04 8.44
CA THR A 230 4.56 -1.31 7.96
C THR A 230 4.55 -1.96 6.57
N ALA A 231 5.41 -1.50 5.67
CA ALA A 231 5.54 -2.10 4.35
C ALA A 231 6.13 -3.52 4.38
N GLU A 232 7.05 -3.79 5.29
CA GLU A 232 7.65 -5.13 5.46
C GLU A 232 6.59 -6.20 5.69
N ILE A 233 5.60 -5.93 6.52
CA ILE A 233 4.54 -6.90 6.82
C ILE A 233 3.61 -7.17 5.63
N VAL A 234 3.45 -6.20 4.73
CA VAL A 234 2.63 -6.34 3.52
C VAL A 234 3.34 -7.16 2.44
N VAL A 235 4.66 -7.02 2.31
CA VAL A 235 5.47 -7.81 1.34
C VAL A 235 5.37 -9.30 1.62
N VAL A 236 5.44 -9.69 2.87
CA VAL A 236 5.35 -11.10 3.29
C VAL A 236 3.96 -11.67 3.03
N GLY A 237 2.91 -10.83 3.00
CA GLY A 237 1.53 -11.22 2.76
C GLY A 237 1.17 -11.63 1.32
N GLY A 238 2.11 -11.65 0.39
CA GLY A 238 1.92 -12.20 -0.96
C GLY A 238 1.03 -11.41 -1.92
N VAL A 239 0.53 -10.24 -1.52
CA VAL A 239 -0.45 -9.48 -2.32
C VAL A 239 0.22 -8.67 -3.45
N ARG A 240 1.34 -8.09 -3.22
CA ARG A 240 2.24 -7.39 -4.17
C ARG A 240 3.47 -6.92 -3.38
N ARG A 241 4.60 -6.73 -4.03
CA ARG A 241 5.71 -6.00 -3.41
C ARG A 241 5.20 -4.63 -3.01
N SER A 242 5.31 -4.25 -1.75
CA SER A 242 4.99 -2.89 -1.32
C SER A 242 5.89 -1.92 -2.08
N ALA A 243 5.31 -0.81 -2.53
CA ALA A 243 6.05 0.26 -3.18
C ALA A 243 5.90 1.51 -2.31
N LEU A 244 7.01 1.99 -1.77
CA LEU A 244 7.08 3.20 -0.96
C LEU A 244 8.03 4.21 -1.59
N ILE A 245 7.64 5.48 -1.54
CA ILE A 245 8.52 6.62 -1.77
C ILE A 245 8.43 7.52 -0.54
N SER A 246 9.53 7.69 0.14
CA SER A 246 9.66 8.62 1.27
C SER A 246 10.09 10.00 0.75
N LEU A 247 9.35 11.02 1.14
CA LEU A 247 9.65 12.42 0.84
C LEU A 247 10.11 13.12 2.10
N SER A 248 11.22 13.86 2.02
CA SER A 248 11.79 14.61 3.14
C SER A 248 12.36 15.94 2.68
N ASN A 249 12.59 16.87 3.62
CA ASN A 249 13.27 18.11 3.30
C ASN A 249 14.73 17.82 2.90
N LEU A 250 15.25 18.54 1.91
CA LEU A 250 16.66 18.47 1.50
C LEU A 250 17.62 18.69 2.67
N SER A 251 17.26 19.58 3.59
CA SER A 251 18.06 19.94 4.77
C SER A 251 17.84 19.01 5.98
N ASP A 252 17.22 17.86 5.79
CA ASP A 252 17.04 16.86 6.86
C ASP A 252 18.22 15.89 6.89
N ASP A 253 19.22 16.17 7.76
CA ASP A 253 20.44 15.36 7.88
C ASP A 253 20.15 13.91 8.28
N ARG A 254 19.11 13.64 9.09
CA ARG A 254 18.73 12.27 9.48
C ARG A 254 18.28 11.46 8.26
N MET A 255 17.46 12.08 7.42
CA MET A 255 16.97 11.43 6.20
C MET A 255 18.08 11.30 5.14
N ARG A 256 18.97 12.28 5.05
CA ARG A 256 20.12 12.24 4.14
C ARG A 256 21.03 11.05 4.39
N VAL A 257 21.27 10.71 5.67
CA VAL A 257 22.13 9.58 6.06
C VAL A 257 21.36 8.30 6.38
N ALA A 258 20.05 8.26 6.16
CA ALA A 258 19.19 7.13 6.51
C ALA A 258 19.66 5.78 5.93
N LYS A 259 20.33 5.81 4.78
CA LYS A 259 20.89 4.64 4.08
C LYS A 259 22.40 4.73 3.91
N SER A 260 23.10 5.35 4.85
CA SER A 260 24.55 5.36 4.90
C SER A 260 25.11 4.22 5.75
N GLY A 261 26.38 3.88 5.56
CA GLY A 261 27.04 2.79 6.30
C GLY A 261 26.37 1.43 6.05
N GLN A 262 26.33 0.59 7.07
CA GLN A 262 25.74 -0.77 7.01
C GLN A 262 24.28 -0.79 7.45
N TRP A 263 23.50 0.21 7.02
CA TRP A 263 22.08 0.38 7.39
C TRP A 263 21.21 -0.87 7.17
N TRP A 264 21.58 -1.73 6.22
CA TRP A 264 20.83 -2.98 5.93
C TRP A 264 20.94 -4.02 7.05
N ILE A 265 21.93 -3.92 7.95
CA ILE A 265 22.05 -4.77 9.13
C ILE A 265 21.15 -4.26 10.24
N ASP A 266 21.28 -2.97 10.58
CA ASP A 266 20.60 -2.38 11.74
C ASP A 266 19.17 -1.93 11.43
N ASN A 267 18.93 -1.49 10.20
CA ASN A 267 17.67 -0.87 9.74
C ASN A 267 17.20 -1.45 8.41
N GLY A 268 17.19 -2.77 8.27
CA GLY A 268 16.88 -3.47 7.01
C GLY A 268 15.50 -3.12 6.41
N GLN A 269 14.52 -2.68 7.22
CA GLN A 269 13.20 -2.22 6.77
C GLN A 269 13.30 -1.00 5.82
N ARG A 270 14.36 -0.18 5.91
CA ARG A 270 14.58 0.98 5.04
C ARG A 270 14.78 0.62 3.56
N ALA A 271 15.08 -0.65 3.26
CA ALA A 271 15.14 -1.17 1.89
C ALA A 271 13.81 -1.06 1.14
N LEU A 272 12.70 -0.95 1.85
CA LEU A 272 11.35 -0.95 1.27
C LEU A 272 10.89 0.40 0.72
N ALA A 273 11.56 1.49 1.08
CA ALA A 273 11.25 2.82 0.56
C ALA A 273 12.37 3.35 -0.34
N ASN A 274 12.03 3.98 -1.46
CA ASN A 274 12.91 4.90 -2.15
C ASN A 274 12.88 6.24 -1.41
N ASN A 275 14.05 6.82 -1.13
CA ASN A 275 14.13 8.10 -0.46
C ASN A 275 14.31 9.21 -1.49
N SER A 276 13.50 10.27 -1.38
CA SER A 276 13.52 11.43 -2.26
C SER A 276 13.50 12.71 -1.44
N ALA A 277 14.25 13.71 -1.87
CA ALA A 277 14.23 15.03 -1.27
C ALA A 277 13.20 15.93 -1.98
N CYS A 278 12.49 16.75 -1.19
CA CYS A 278 11.60 17.78 -1.69
C CYS A 278 12.31 19.13 -1.77
N TYR A 279 12.23 19.74 -2.91
CA TYR A 279 12.74 21.11 -3.15
C TYR A 279 11.58 22.09 -3.05
N THR A 280 11.73 23.10 -2.20
CA THR A 280 10.70 24.13 -1.99
C THR A 280 10.92 25.39 -2.83
N CYS A 281 12.02 25.48 -3.56
CA CYS A 281 12.36 26.63 -4.38
C CYS A 281 12.85 26.20 -5.76
N LEU A 282 12.31 26.83 -6.81
CA LEU A 282 12.74 26.63 -8.21
C LEU A 282 14.21 26.96 -8.45
N LEU A 283 14.79 27.87 -7.67
CA LEU A 283 16.22 28.24 -7.75
C LEU A 283 17.14 27.07 -7.37
N TYR A 284 16.75 26.25 -6.38
CA TYR A 284 17.52 25.06 -6.02
C TYR A 284 17.56 24.00 -7.13
N THR A 285 16.53 23.92 -7.94
CA THR A 285 16.50 22.97 -9.07
C THR A 285 17.36 23.42 -10.23
N SER A 286 17.53 24.74 -10.45
CA SER A 286 18.42 25.28 -11.47
C SER A 286 19.89 25.16 -11.09
N ASP A 287 20.25 25.48 -9.84
CA ASP A 287 21.62 25.39 -9.35
C ASP A 287 22.15 23.96 -9.31
N ALA A 288 21.32 22.99 -8.87
CA ALA A 288 21.69 21.58 -8.88
C ALA A 288 21.91 21.02 -10.29
N ALA A 289 21.23 21.58 -11.31
CA ALA A 289 21.43 21.19 -12.70
C ALA A 289 22.72 21.79 -13.31
N ASP A 290 23.15 22.93 -12.81
CA ASP A 290 24.39 23.59 -13.27
C ASP A 290 25.65 22.99 -12.63
N GLU A 291 25.60 22.58 -11.35
CA GLU A 291 26.70 21.86 -10.70
C GLU A 291 27.00 20.49 -11.33
N LEU A 292 26.02 19.85 -11.95
CA LEU A 292 26.22 18.58 -12.67
C LEU A 292 26.81 18.76 -14.09
N ARG A 293 26.97 20.01 -14.57
CA ARG A 293 27.55 20.35 -15.90
C ARG A 293 28.96 20.92 -15.81
N SER A 294 29.49 21.15 -14.65
CA SER A 294 30.86 21.56 -14.38
C SER A 294 31.74 20.40 -13.92
#